data_6fa1dfb70a381c364345923c0ff8884f
#
_entry.id   6fa1dfb70a381c364345923c0ff8884f
#
_cell.length_a   1.000
_cell.length_b   1.000
_cell.length_c   1.000
_cell.angle_alpha   90.00
_cell.angle_beta   90.00
_cell.angle_gamma   90.00
#
_symmetry.space_group_name_H-M   'P 1'
#
loop_
_entity.id
_entity.type
_entity.pdbx_description
1 polymer ?
#
loop_
_entity_poly.entity_id
_entity_poly.type
_entity_poly.pdbx_seq_one_letter_code
_entity_poly.pdbx_strand_id
1 'polypeptide(L)'
;MNINIRLNKNFTTQFNKLQEKYGEEFAKLQGLSDDKLSLTDFINGFVDSDNVANSSIDANSNIGQKDVVTLISEMSKPHKKLLAFNKIYYELNKKYIFKEANKIIEELWNYSLYLHDFDTSTFYSYCFAYDIKDIVEQGLFFIEGYNAEPPKHLDSFIQILLEAVSYLSRRQSGAVGLPNLIPYMWYFWHKDVEEGYYTKTPEKYRDQQIQALIYRLNQPWMRADQCAFTNVSVFYHPYFEAIFGGAVLPDGSFMIDYEEEIIQFQKDFINVINKIRKDNVFTFPVLTASLLYQNEKFVDEDFAKWACEASREWNIFNFFTDSSVNSLSNCCRLKSDITDLYFNSIGGTALKVGSVKVCTLNLARLAYKNQDEKSYLVELKDLTEDCLKILDVVRSIIKRNVEKGLLPNFTYGLIDFEHLYNTVGINGIYETMKTFGYTYKDEFGNTFYKDEAYDFGKKIFKVIQNTIDNFALDKDYKINIEQVPKKVGT
;
A
#
# COMPACT_ATOMS: atom_id res chain seq x y z
N MET A 1 15.60 29.56 -28.40
CA MET A 1 14.49 28.89 -27.77
C MET A 1 14.85 28.72 -26.30
N ASN A 2 14.26 29.45 -25.37
CA ASN A 2 14.52 29.23 -23.94
C ASN A 2 13.69 28.03 -23.47
N ILE A 3 14.31 26.88 -23.34
CA ILE A 3 13.69 25.65 -22.84
C ILE A 3 13.77 25.71 -21.31
N ASN A 4 12.79 26.39 -20.70
CA ASN A 4 12.66 26.42 -19.24
C ASN A 4 11.36 25.75 -18.84
N ILE A 5 11.40 24.85 -17.86
CA ILE A 5 10.19 24.33 -17.22
C ILE A 5 9.49 25.52 -16.56
N ARG A 6 8.29 25.86 -17.05
CA ARG A 6 7.50 26.97 -16.49
C ARG A 6 6.76 26.50 -15.25
N LEU A 7 7.27 26.85 -14.10
CA LEU A 7 6.62 26.67 -12.81
C LEU A 7 5.78 27.91 -12.45
N ASN A 8 4.81 27.74 -11.55
CA ASN A 8 4.06 28.86 -11.00
C ASN A 8 5.02 29.82 -10.29
N LYS A 9 4.93 31.14 -10.59
CA LYS A 9 5.83 32.15 -10.04
C LYS A 9 5.83 32.18 -8.50
N ASN A 10 4.66 32.08 -7.89
CA ASN A 10 4.53 32.09 -6.43
C ASN A 10 5.15 30.82 -5.82
N PHE A 11 4.99 29.67 -6.48
CA PHE A 11 5.66 28.43 -6.09
C PHE A 11 7.18 28.58 -6.16
N THR A 12 7.72 29.07 -7.26
CA THR A 12 9.16 29.27 -7.40
C THR A 12 9.71 30.18 -6.30
N THR A 13 9.00 31.27 -5.99
CA THR A 13 9.39 32.17 -4.89
C THR A 13 9.39 31.47 -3.55
N GLN A 14 8.38 30.67 -3.25
CA GLN A 14 8.29 29.90 -2.00
C GLN A 14 9.37 28.81 -1.95
N PHE A 15 9.56 28.09 -3.04
CA PHE A 15 10.55 27.03 -3.14
C PHE A 15 11.98 27.55 -2.87
N ASN A 16 12.37 28.67 -3.48
CA ASN A 16 13.67 29.31 -3.24
C ASN A 16 13.85 29.72 -1.77
N LYS A 17 12.81 30.28 -1.13
CA LYS A 17 12.83 30.60 0.30
C LYS A 17 13.04 29.35 1.17
N LEU A 18 12.46 28.22 0.80
CA LEU A 18 12.64 26.96 1.54
C LEU A 18 14.06 26.42 1.36
N GLN A 19 14.63 26.50 0.15
CA GLN A 19 16.03 26.13 -0.08
C GLN A 19 16.99 27.00 0.75
N GLU A 20 16.78 28.33 0.77
CA GLU A 20 17.57 29.24 1.61
C GLU A 20 17.42 28.93 3.12
N LYS A 21 16.20 28.65 3.59
CA LYS A 21 15.90 28.41 5.01
C LYS A 21 16.47 27.09 5.51
N TYR A 22 16.36 26.01 4.73
CA TYR A 22 16.68 24.65 5.16
C TYR A 22 18.02 24.12 4.63
N GLY A 23 18.60 24.81 3.62
CA GLY A 23 19.88 24.46 3.05
C GLY A 23 19.85 23.26 2.10
N GLU A 24 21.03 22.92 1.58
CA GLU A 24 21.24 21.88 0.56
C GLU A 24 20.91 20.48 1.08
N GLU A 25 21.12 20.21 2.38
CA GLU A 25 20.85 18.90 2.98
C GLU A 25 19.38 18.49 2.83
N PHE A 26 18.44 19.42 3.03
CA PHE A 26 17.03 19.13 2.80
C PHE A 26 16.69 18.95 1.29
N ALA A 27 17.37 19.68 0.41
CA ALA A 27 17.23 19.46 -1.03
C ALA A 27 17.71 18.05 -1.41
N LYS A 28 18.84 17.58 -0.87
CA LYS A 28 19.35 16.22 -1.05
C LYS A 28 18.35 15.17 -0.51
N LEU A 29 17.84 15.37 0.72
CA LEU A 29 16.83 14.49 1.30
C LEU A 29 15.54 14.43 0.45
N GLN A 30 15.17 15.54 -0.17
CA GLN A 30 14.03 15.61 -1.09
C GLN A 30 14.34 15.00 -2.48
N GLY A 31 15.61 14.69 -2.80
CA GLY A 31 16.03 14.28 -4.13
C GLY A 31 15.87 15.41 -5.17
N LEU A 32 16.01 16.67 -4.74
CA LEU A 32 15.84 17.88 -5.54
C LEU A 32 17.08 18.79 -5.46
N SER A 33 18.24 18.23 -5.15
CA SER A 33 19.53 18.91 -5.22
C SER A 33 19.93 19.18 -6.68
N ASP A 34 20.85 20.11 -6.87
CA ASP A 34 21.25 20.55 -8.22
C ASP A 34 21.78 19.40 -9.08
N ASP A 35 22.56 18.48 -8.51
CA ASP A 35 23.04 17.26 -9.18
C ASP A 35 21.92 16.31 -9.60
N LYS A 36 20.81 16.25 -8.85
CA LYS A 36 19.63 15.44 -9.19
C LYS A 36 18.73 16.10 -10.24
N LEU A 37 18.73 17.41 -10.28
CA LEU A 37 17.98 18.19 -11.27
C LEU A 37 18.77 18.43 -12.57
N SER A 38 20.10 18.30 -12.54
CA SER A 38 20.95 18.31 -13.73
C SER A 38 20.97 16.92 -14.37
N LEU A 39 20.43 16.81 -15.57
CA LEU A 39 20.37 15.54 -16.29
C LEU A 39 21.74 14.90 -16.50
N THR A 40 22.75 15.71 -16.85
CA THR A 40 24.14 15.24 -17.07
C THR A 40 24.76 14.71 -15.78
N ASP A 41 24.65 15.48 -14.69
CA ASP A 41 25.24 15.08 -13.40
C ASP A 41 24.52 13.86 -12.82
N PHE A 42 23.20 13.77 -12.99
CA PHE A 42 22.42 12.60 -12.59
C PHE A 42 22.90 11.34 -13.32
N ILE A 43 23.04 11.41 -14.67
CA ILE A 43 23.48 10.26 -15.48
C ILE A 43 24.90 9.84 -15.07
N ASN A 44 25.83 10.79 -14.97
CA ASN A 44 27.20 10.48 -14.58
C ASN A 44 27.26 9.87 -13.16
N GLY A 45 26.59 10.48 -12.21
CA GLY A 45 26.51 9.96 -10.83
C GLY A 45 25.89 8.56 -10.74
N PHE A 46 24.87 8.25 -11.56
CA PHE A 46 24.29 6.92 -11.62
C PHE A 46 25.27 5.90 -12.25
N VAL A 47 25.89 6.27 -13.38
CA VAL A 47 26.82 5.38 -14.09
C VAL A 47 28.07 5.09 -13.25
N ASP A 48 28.62 6.09 -12.58
CA ASP A 48 29.85 5.99 -11.79
C ASP A 48 29.61 5.41 -10.38
N SER A 49 28.33 5.29 -9.92
CA SER A 49 28.06 4.73 -8.60
C SER A 49 28.33 3.22 -8.54
N ASP A 50 29.03 2.78 -7.50
CA ASP A 50 29.22 1.35 -7.19
C ASP A 50 28.04 0.73 -6.41
N ASN A 51 27.02 1.53 -6.08
CA ASN A 51 25.86 1.10 -5.32
C ASN A 51 24.95 0.20 -6.18
N VAL A 52 25.13 -1.09 -6.02
CA VAL A 52 24.14 -2.08 -6.44
C VAL A 52 23.11 -2.14 -5.31
N ALA A 53 21.92 -1.63 -5.55
CA ALA A 53 20.81 -1.85 -4.65
C ALA A 53 20.59 -3.36 -4.50
N ASN A 54 20.74 -3.85 -3.28
CA ASN A 54 20.65 -5.27 -2.99
C ASN A 54 19.33 -5.53 -2.24
N SER A 55 18.37 -6.17 -2.90
CA SER A 55 17.09 -6.59 -2.31
C SER A 55 17.22 -7.51 -1.09
N SER A 56 18.41 -8.06 -0.84
CA SER A 56 18.69 -8.85 0.36
C SER A 56 18.77 -8.01 1.64
N ILE A 57 18.93 -6.68 1.53
CA ILE A 57 19.05 -5.76 2.67
C ILE A 57 17.68 -5.26 3.12
N ASP A 58 16.76 -5.06 2.20
CA ASP A 58 15.38 -4.66 2.47
C ASP A 58 14.42 -5.47 1.61
N ALA A 59 13.72 -6.40 2.22
CA ALA A 59 12.73 -7.25 1.54
C ALA A 59 11.54 -6.44 0.93
N ASN A 60 11.33 -5.20 1.37
CA ASN A 60 10.32 -4.29 0.81
C ASN A 60 10.92 -3.32 -0.22
N SER A 61 12.21 -3.36 -0.49
CA SER A 61 12.81 -2.51 -1.49
C SER A 61 12.46 -2.99 -2.89
N ASN A 62 11.71 -2.19 -3.61
CA ASN A 62 11.47 -2.36 -5.04
C ASN A 62 12.64 -1.84 -5.89
N ILE A 63 13.87 -1.97 -5.39
CA ILE A 63 15.03 -1.44 -6.06
C ILE A 63 15.39 -2.38 -7.20
N GLY A 64 15.30 -1.87 -8.42
CA GLY A 64 15.72 -2.58 -9.62
C GLY A 64 17.25 -2.82 -9.67
N GLN A 65 17.66 -3.62 -10.58
CA GLN A 65 19.09 -3.78 -10.90
C GLN A 65 19.65 -2.46 -11.44
N LYS A 66 20.97 -2.24 -11.24
CA LYS A 66 21.65 -1.09 -11.86
C LYS A 66 21.77 -1.35 -13.38
N ASP A 67 20.77 -0.90 -14.12
CA ASP A 67 20.72 -1.02 -15.58
C ASP A 67 20.13 0.24 -16.22
N VAL A 68 20.02 0.26 -17.54
CA VAL A 68 19.49 1.38 -18.30
C VAL A 68 18.00 1.65 -18.02
N VAL A 69 17.23 0.62 -17.71
CA VAL A 69 15.78 0.77 -17.40
C VAL A 69 15.62 1.50 -16.07
N THR A 70 16.40 1.11 -15.06
CA THR A 70 16.44 1.78 -13.76
C THR A 70 16.95 3.22 -13.90
N LEU A 71 18.00 3.47 -14.69
CA LEU A 71 18.49 4.82 -14.97
C LEU A 71 17.37 5.72 -15.54
N ILE A 72 16.65 5.25 -16.56
CA ILE A 72 15.56 6.03 -17.20
C ILE A 72 14.43 6.31 -16.21
N SER A 73 14.06 5.34 -15.38
CA SER A 73 13.05 5.49 -14.36
C SER A 73 13.47 6.53 -13.30
N GLU A 74 14.66 6.35 -12.73
CA GLU A 74 15.15 7.18 -11.63
C GLU A 74 15.41 8.65 -12.05
N MET A 75 15.99 8.90 -13.22
CA MET A 75 16.27 10.27 -13.68
C MET A 75 15.01 11.12 -13.86
N SER A 76 13.85 10.49 -14.03
CA SER A 76 12.58 11.20 -14.19
C SER A 76 11.95 11.64 -12.85
N LYS A 77 12.31 10.98 -11.74
CA LYS A 77 11.68 11.18 -10.40
C LYS A 77 11.88 12.60 -9.84
N PRO A 78 13.08 13.20 -9.84
CA PRO A 78 13.27 14.56 -9.35
C PRO A 78 12.37 15.58 -10.07
N HIS A 79 12.31 15.51 -11.39
CA HIS A 79 11.49 16.40 -12.20
C HIS A 79 9.99 16.20 -11.97
N LYS A 80 9.52 14.95 -11.91
CA LYS A 80 8.13 14.63 -11.55
C LYS A 80 7.77 15.17 -10.17
N LYS A 81 8.67 15.01 -9.18
CA LYS A 81 8.47 15.49 -7.82
C LYS A 81 8.35 17.01 -7.77
N LEU A 82 9.23 17.73 -8.48
CA LEU A 82 9.14 19.19 -8.59
C LEU A 82 7.84 19.65 -9.22
N LEU A 83 7.38 18.97 -10.28
CA LEU A 83 6.10 19.25 -10.92
C LEU A 83 4.92 18.94 -9.99
N ALA A 84 5.01 17.87 -9.20
CA ALA A 84 4.00 17.51 -8.21
C ALA A 84 3.91 18.58 -7.10
N PHE A 85 5.02 19.04 -6.56
CA PHE A 85 5.05 20.16 -5.62
C PHE A 85 4.36 21.41 -6.20
N ASN A 86 4.73 21.80 -7.41
CA ASN A 86 4.13 22.95 -8.09
C ASN A 86 2.62 22.77 -8.31
N LYS A 87 2.17 21.58 -8.73
CA LYS A 87 0.74 21.28 -8.96
C LYS A 87 -0.06 21.29 -7.67
N ILE A 88 0.43 20.64 -6.61
CA ILE A 88 -0.23 20.60 -5.30
C ILE A 88 -0.32 22.02 -4.72
N TYR A 89 0.77 22.81 -4.79
CA TYR A 89 0.76 24.19 -4.36
C TYR A 89 -0.28 25.05 -5.10
N TYR A 90 -0.38 24.87 -6.41
CA TYR A 90 -1.38 25.58 -7.23
C TYR A 90 -2.82 25.22 -6.81
N GLU A 91 -3.11 23.95 -6.55
CA GLU A 91 -4.45 23.52 -6.12
C GLU A 91 -4.74 23.92 -4.66
N LEU A 92 -3.75 23.92 -3.78
CA LEU A 92 -3.87 24.45 -2.41
C LEU A 92 -4.27 25.93 -2.43
N ASN A 93 -3.61 26.76 -3.27
CA ASN A 93 -3.92 28.18 -3.38
C ASN A 93 -5.29 28.49 -4.01
N LYS A 94 -5.92 27.54 -4.68
CA LYS A 94 -7.30 27.68 -5.14
C LYS A 94 -8.32 27.46 -4.02
N LYS A 95 -7.98 26.61 -3.06
CA LYS A 95 -8.90 26.10 -2.04
C LYS A 95 -8.70 26.75 -0.68
N TYR A 96 -7.46 27.15 -0.39
CA TYR A 96 -7.04 27.72 0.89
C TYR A 96 -6.31 29.03 0.70
N ILE A 97 -6.17 29.82 1.79
CA ILE A 97 -5.45 31.08 1.74
C ILE A 97 -3.94 30.87 1.51
N PHE A 98 -3.29 31.84 0.91
CA PHE A 98 -1.89 31.80 0.53
C PHE A 98 -0.93 31.43 1.68
N LYS A 99 -1.22 31.91 2.90
CA LYS A 99 -0.41 31.60 4.10
C LYS A 99 -0.47 30.12 4.47
N GLU A 100 -1.65 29.50 4.40
CA GLU A 100 -1.81 28.06 4.66
C GLU A 100 -1.11 27.22 3.59
N ALA A 101 -1.30 27.55 2.32
CA ALA A 101 -0.61 26.85 1.23
C ALA A 101 0.91 26.88 1.38
N ASN A 102 1.50 28.01 1.78
CA ASN A 102 2.92 28.14 2.06
C ASN A 102 3.36 27.27 3.25
N LYS A 103 2.58 27.25 4.35
CA LYS A 103 2.85 26.44 5.53
C LYS A 103 2.86 24.95 5.16
N ILE A 104 1.84 24.48 4.44
CA ILE A 104 1.71 23.09 4.04
C ILE A 104 2.87 22.63 3.15
N ILE A 105 3.29 23.46 2.20
CA ILE A 105 4.46 23.16 1.34
C ILE A 105 5.75 23.11 2.16
N GLU A 106 5.90 23.97 3.17
CA GLU A 106 7.03 23.93 4.08
C GLU A 106 7.05 22.65 4.93
N GLU A 107 5.89 22.18 5.41
CA GLU A 107 5.76 20.94 6.17
C GLU A 107 6.09 19.70 5.33
N LEU A 108 5.73 19.69 4.05
CA LEU A 108 6.17 18.67 3.11
C LEU A 108 7.68 18.76 2.83
N TRP A 109 8.23 19.96 2.68
CA TRP A 109 9.64 20.19 2.39
C TRP A 109 10.52 19.71 3.55
N ASN A 110 10.14 20.02 4.78
CA ASN A 110 10.93 19.73 5.98
C ASN A 110 10.60 18.35 6.61
N TYR A 111 9.81 17.51 5.93
CA TYR A 111 9.38 16.19 6.42
C TYR A 111 8.61 16.18 7.74
N SER A 112 7.94 17.27 8.12
CA SER A 112 6.89 17.20 9.15
C SER A 112 5.71 16.38 8.64
N LEU A 113 5.42 16.49 7.32
CA LEU A 113 4.50 15.66 6.56
C LEU A 113 5.25 14.91 5.46
N TYR A 114 4.88 13.65 5.25
CA TYR A 114 5.44 12.83 4.17
C TYR A 114 4.32 12.30 3.28
N LEU A 115 4.24 12.82 2.06
CA LEU A 115 3.32 12.33 1.04
C LEU A 115 3.99 11.17 0.30
N HIS A 116 3.41 9.97 0.43
CA HIS A 116 3.96 8.76 -0.18
C HIS A 116 3.94 8.82 -1.71
N ASP A 117 5.01 8.30 -2.34
CA ASP A 117 5.21 8.33 -3.79
C ASP A 117 4.85 9.69 -4.38
N PHE A 118 5.53 10.72 -3.87
CA PHE A 118 5.20 12.11 -4.13
C PHE A 118 5.34 12.48 -5.61
N ASP A 119 6.32 11.91 -6.31
CA ASP A 119 6.55 12.11 -7.74
C ASP A 119 5.37 11.65 -8.61
N THR A 120 4.59 10.69 -8.13
CA THR A 120 3.41 10.15 -8.83
C THR A 120 2.07 10.68 -8.30
N SER A 121 2.07 11.48 -7.22
CA SER A 121 0.84 11.89 -6.50
C SER A 121 -0.14 12.72 -7.30
N THR A 122 0.27 13.27 -8.44
CA THR A 122 -0.61 14.00 -9.36
C THR A 122 -1.13 13.15 -10.52
N PHE A 123 -0.69 11.89 -10.63
CA PHE A 123 -1.01 10.99 -11.73
C PHE A 123 -1.83 9.79 -11.28
N TYR A 124 -1.41 9.12 -10.21
CA TYR A 124 -1.95 7.83 -9.79
C TYR A 124 -2.53 7.89 -8.38
N SER A 125 -3.59 7.12 -8.18
CA SER A 125 -4.01 6.65 -6.85
C SER A 125 -3.02 5.62 -6.28
N TYR A 126 -3.20 5.26 -5.00
CA TYR A 126 -2.16 4.56 -4.25
C TYR A 126 -2.31 3.03 -4.31
N CYS A 127 -3.06 2.42 -3.38
CA CYS A 127 -3.17 0.97 -3.22
C CYS A 127 -4.61 0.50 -3.37
N PHE A 128 -4.81 -0.67 -4.00
CA PHE A 128 -6.14 -1.25 -4.15
C PHE A 128 -6.16 -2.74 -3.85
N ALA A 129 -7.29 -3.21 -3.31
CA ALA A 129 -7.67 -4.61 -3.25
C ALA A 129 -8.68 -4.88 -4.37
N TYR A 130 -8.26 -5.64 -5.38
CA TYR A 130 -9.09 -6.01 -6.51
C TYR A 130 -9.95 -7.25 -6.21
N ASP A 131 -11.11 -7.31 -6.83
CA ASP A 131 -11.91 -8.53 -6.87
C ASP A 131 -11.50 -9.37 -8.08
N ILE A 132 -10.88 -10.52 -7.83
CA ILE A 132 -10.45 -11.44 -8.88
C ILE A 132 -11.64 -12.03 -9.65
N LYS A 133 -12.84 -12.01 -9.07
CA LYS A 133 -14.07 -12.44 -9.73
C LYS A 133 -14.25 -11.78 -11.08
N ASP A 134 -13.95 -10.48 -11.21
CA ASP A 134 -14.06 -9.77 -12.48
C ASP A 134 -13.22 -10.43 -13.59
N ILE A 135 -12.01 -10.88 -13.24
CA ILE A 135 -11.08 -11.54 -14.18
C ILE A 135 -11.54 -12.98 -14.47
N VAL A 136 -12.04 -13.67 -13.45
CA VAL A 136 -12.55 -15.03 -13.58
C VAL A 136 -13.76 -15.11 -14.49
N GLU A 137 -14.68 -14.14 -14.40
CA GLU A 137 -15.93 -14.12 -15.18
C GLU A 137 -15.77 -13.46 -16.56
N GLN A 138 -14.88 -12.49 -16.71
CA GLN A 138 -14.79 -11.66 -17.91
C GLN A 138 -13.44 -11.79 -18.65
N GLY A 139 -12.45 -12.48 -18.06
CA GLY A 139 -11.12 -12.57 -18.64
C GLY A 139 -10.36 -11.23 -18.60
N LEU A 140 -9.58 -10.95 -19.63
CA LEU A 140 -8.94 -9.64 -19.82
C LEU A 140 -9.83 -8.77 -20.71
N PHE A 141 -10.73 -8.02 -20.13
CA PHE A 141 -11.72 -7.18 -20.85
C PHE A 141 -11.31 -5.71 -20.90
N PHE A 142 -10.24 -5.33 -20.21
CA PHE A 142 -9.80 -3.94 -20.00
C PHE A 142 -8.54 -3.57 -20.80
N ILE A 143 -8.08 -4.42 -21.72
CA ILE A 143 -6.96 -4.14 -22.63
C ILE A 143 -7.55 -3.99 -24.04
N GLU A 144 -7.75 -2.75 -24.46
CA GLU A 144 -8.36 -2.47 -25.77
C GLU A 144 -7.61 -3.16 -26.91
N GLY A 145 -8.35 -3.93 -27.71
CA GLY A 145 -7.82 -4.69 -28.84
C GLY A 145 -7.12 -6.01 -28.51
N TYR A 146 -7.00 -6.37 -27.22
CA TYR A 146 -6.32 -7.60 -26.76
C TYR A 146 -7.08 -8.29 -25.63
N ASN A 147 -8.39 -8.36 -25.75
CA ASN A 147 -9.22 -9.07 -24.77
C ASN A 147 -8.92 -10.57 -24.82
N ALA A 148 -8.90 -11.20 -23.64
CA ALA A 148 -8.83 -12.65 -23.51
C ALA A 148 -10.11 -13.17 -22.87
N GLU A 149 -10.59 -14.31 -23.36
CA GLU A 149 -11.73 -15.01 -22.79
C GLU A 149 -11.48 -15.41 -21.32
N PRO A 150 -12.54 -15.66 -20.53
CA PRO A 150 -12.42 -16.20 -19.18
C PRO A 150 -11.54 -17.45 -19.12
N PRO A 151 -10.71 -17.60 -18.06
CA PRO A 151 -9.87 -18.78 -17.91
C PRO A 151 -10.70 -20.05 -17.69
N LYS A 152 -10.19 -21.19 -18.16
CA LYS A 152 -10.85 -22.49 -18.03
C LYS A 152 -10.11 -23.44 -17.10
N HIS A 153 -8.81 -23.27 -16.96
CA HIS A 153 -7.89 -24.12 -16.20
C HIS A 153 -6.99 -23.28 -15.30
N LEU A 154 -6.36 -23.88 -14.29
CA LEU A 154 -5.50 -23.20 -13.35
C LEU A 154 -4.31 -22.49 -14.01
N ASP A 155 -3.69 -23.10 -15.01
CA ASP A 155 -2.57 -22.51 -15.75
C ASP A 155 -2.99 -21.27 -16.53
N SER A 156 -4.12 -21.32 -17.23
CA SER A 156 -4.68 -20.17 -17.96
C SER A 156 -5.17 -19.07 -17.01
N PHE A 157 -5.74 -19.43 -15.86
CA PHE A 157 -6.10 -18.49 -14.81
C PHE A 157 -4.88 -17.71 -14.30
N ILE A 158 -3.81 -18.42 -13.96
CA ILE A 158 -2.56 -17.79 -13.49
C ILE A 158 -1.96 -16.88 -14.55
N GLN A 159 -1.97 -17.29 -15.81
CA GLN A 159 -1.46 -16.45 -16.90
C GLN A 159 -2.27 -15.17 -17.04
N ILE A 160 -3.59 -15.25 -17.13
CA ILE A 160 -4.48 -14.08 -17.22
C ILE A 160 -4.33 -13.17 -16.01
N LEU A 161 -4.26 -13.75 -14.81
CA LEU A 161 -4.02 -12.99 -13.58
C LEU A 161 -2.70 -12.20 -13.62
N LEU A 162 -1.62 -12.81 -14.09
CA LEU A 162 -0.31 -12.14 -14.19
C LEU A 162 -0.33 -11.00 -15.20
N GLU A 163 -1.01 -11.15 -16.34
CA GLU A 163 -1.23 -10.07 -17.30
C GLU A 163 -2.04 -8.92 -16.66
N ALA A 164 -3.11 -9.26 -15.93
CA ALA A 164 -3.91 -8.29 -15.19
C ALA A 164 -3.06 -7.55 -14.15
N VAL A 165 -2.29 -8.26 -13.31
CA VAL A 165 -1.40 -7.66 -12.31
C VAL A 165 -0.37 -6.75 -12.95
N SER A 166 0.25 -7.16 -14.06
CA SER A 166 1.19 -6.32 -14.80
C SER A 166 0.53 -5.04 -15.32
N TYR A 167 -0.68 -5.15 -15.87
CA TYR A 167 -1.44 -4.00 -16.35
C TYR A 167 -1.81 -3.03 -15.21
N LEU A 168 -2.38 -3.56 -14.12
CA LEU A 168 -2.88 -2.77 -12.99
C LEU A 168 -1.76 -2.10 -12.20
N SER A 169 -0.67 -2.83 -11.94
CA SER A 169 0.46 -2.32 -11.15
C SER A 169 1.14 -1.09 -11.77
N ARG A 170 1.01 -0.90 -13.07
CA ARG A 170 1.55 0.28 -13.79
C ARG A 170 0.64 1.50 -13.72
N ARG A 171 -0.58 1.37 -13.19
CA ARG A 171 -1.61 2.42 -13.15
C ARG A 171 -1.98 2.85 -11.74
N GLN A 172 -1.18 2.45 -10.79
CA GLN A 172 -1.26 2.86 -9.38
C GLN A 172 0.15 2.97 -8.79
N SER A 173 0.33 3.76 -7.75
CA SER A 173 1.66 3.96 -7.17
C SER A 173 2.01 2.96 -6.09
N GLY A 174 1.03 2.28 -5.52
CA GLY A 174 1.21 1.30 -4.44
C GLY A 174 0.88 -0.14 -4.85
N ALA A 175 0.33 -0.91 -3.93
CA ALA A 175 0.15 -2.34 -4.07
C ALA A 175 -1.13 -2.74 -4.80
N VAL A 176 -1.04 -3.89 -5.47
CA VAL A 176 -2.14 -4.67 -6.04
C VAL A 176 -2.52 -5.75 -5.02
N GLY A 177 -3.57 -5.53 -4.24
CA GLY A 177 -4.11 -6.52 -3.33
C GLY A 177 -4.97 -7.55 -4.09
N LEU A 178 -4.78 -8.82 -3.75
CA LEU A 178 -5.48 -9.96 -4.35
C LEU A 178 -6.06 -10.85 -3.23
N PRO A 179 -6.99 -10.32 -2.40
CA PRO A 179 -7.39 -11.01 -1.17
C PRO A 179 -8.09 -12.35 -1.43
N ASN A 180 -8.82 -12.48 -2.53
CA ASN A 180 -9.54 -13.70 -2.90
C ASN A 180 -8.80 -14.59 -3.93
N LEU A 181 -7.47 -14.44 -4.07
CA LEU A 181 -6.68 -15.23 -5.01
C LEU A 181 -6.74 -16.73 -4.72
N ILE A 182 -6.50 -17.12 -3.49
CA ILE A 182 -6.37 -18.53 -3.12
C ILE A 182 -7.67 -19.32 -3.34
N PRO A 183 -8.86 -18.81 -2.96
CA PRO A 183 -10.12 -19.45 -3.28
C PRO A 183 -10.35 -19.74 -4.76
N TYR A 184 -10.04 -18.78 -5.65
CA TYR A 184 -10.17 -19.01 -7.10
C TYR A 184 -9.08 -19.92 -7.67
N MET A 185 -7.86 -19.92 -7.10
CA MET A 185 -6.84 -20.92 -7.47
C MET A 185 -7.29 -22.33 -7.09
N TRP A 186 -7.90 -22.48 -5.90
CA TRP A 186 -8.48 -23.75 -5.50
C TRP A 186 -9.57 -24.22 -6.47
N TYR A 187 -10.50 -23.33 -6.86
CA TYR A 187 -11.59 -23.64 -7.77
C TYR A 187 -11.06 -24.20 -9.11
N PHE A 188 -10.12 -23.54 -9.75
CA PHE A 188 -9.56 -24.03 -11.01
C PHE A 188 -8.76 -25.32 -10.84
N TRP A 189 -8.01 -25.45 -9.75
CA TRP A 189 -7.30 -26.68 -9.45
C TRP A 189 -8.26 -27.85 -9.19
N HIS A 190 -9.29 -27.64 -8.41
CA HIS A 190 -10.31 -28.66 -8.11
C HIS A 190 -10.98 -29.14 -9.39
N LYS A 191 -11.45 -28.22 -10.23
CA LYS A 191 -12.02 -28.50 -11.52
C LYS A 191 -11.06 -29.28 -12.44
N ASP A 192 -9.78 -28.86 -12.53
CA ASP A 192 -8.75 -29.53 -13.32
C ASP A 192 -8.52 -30.97 -12.85
N VAL A 193 -8.61 -31.23 -11.54
CA VAL A 193 -8.51 -32.58 -10.97
C VAL A 193 -9.70 -33.44 -11.37
N GLU A 194 -10.92 -32.91 -11.28
CA GLU A 194 -12.14 -33.63 -11.69
C GLU A 194 -12.15 -33.95 -13.21
N GLU A 195 -11.67 -33.02 -14.04
CA GLU A 195 -11.57 -33.21 -15.48
C GLU A 195 -10.34 -34.03 -15.92
N GLY A 196 -9.44 -34.37 -14.98
CA GLY A 196 -8.16 -35.05 -15.31
C GLY A 196 -7.15 -34.17 -16.06
N TYR A 197 -7.31 -32.84 -16.00
CA TYR A 197 -6.43 -31.87 -16.64
C TYR A 197 -5.25 -31.54 -15.74
N TYR A 198 -4.29 -32.45 -15.67
CA TYR A 198 -3.05 -32.23 -14.92
C TYR A 198 -1.92 -33.15 -15.44
N THR A 199 -0.67 -32.74 -15.19
CA THR A 199 0.51 -33.54 -15.48
C THR A 199 1.07 -34.16 -14.21
N LYS A 200 1.46 -35.44 -14.25
CA LYS A 200 2.01 -36.23 -13.14
C LYS A 200 0.94 -36.54 -12.07
N THR A 201 0.85 -35.72 -11.01
CA THR A 201 -0.18 -35.82 -9.99
C THR A 201 -0.83 -34.48 -9.75
N PRO A 202 -2.09 -34.44 -9.22
CA PRO A 202 -2.78 -33.18 -8.90
C PRO A 202 -1.95 -32.23 -8.02
N GLU A 203 -1.28 -32.77 -7.00
CA GLU A 203 -0.49 -31.98 -6.06
C GLU A 203 0.77 -31.40 -6.74
N LYS A 204 1.43 -32.18 -7.59
CA LYS A 204 2.61 -31.68 -8.34
C LYS A 204 2.23 -30.61 -9.34
N TYR A 205 1.08 -30.75 -9.98
CA TYR A 205 0.55 -29.73 -10.89
C TYR A 205 0.27 -28.44 -10.12
N ARG A 206 -0.49 -28.52 -9.00
CA ARG A 206 -0.76 -27.40 -8.10
C ARG A 206 0.54 -26.70 -7.67
N ASP A 207 1.48 -27.47 -7.10
CA ASP A 207 2.74 -26.93 -6.57
C ASP A 207 3.54 -26.21 -7.67
N GLN A 208 3.55 -26.75 -8.90
CA GLN A 208 4.20 -26.09 -10.05
C GLN A 208 3.52 -24.77 -10.44
N GLN A 209 2.19 -24.72 -10.43
CA GLN A 209 1.45 -23.51 -10.76
C GLN A 209 1.66 -22.41 -9.69
N ILE A 210 1.66 -22.77 -8.41
CA ILE A 210 1.99 -21.86 -7.32
C ILE A 210 3.43 -21.34 -7.48
N GLN A 211 4.39 -22.22 -7.75
CA GLN A 211 5.78 -21.82 -7.97
C GLN A 211 5.91 -20.86 -9.17
N ALA A 212 5.26 -21.14 -10.28
CA ALA A 212 5.27 -20.28 -11.47
C ALA A 212 4.70 -18.89 -11.17
N LEU A 213 3.59 -18.81 -10.39
CA LEU A 213 3.01 -17.56 -9.94
C LEU A 213 4.02 -16.74 -9.10
N ILE A 214 4.62 -17.36 -8.08
CA ILE A 214 5.56 -16.68 -7.19
C ILE A 214 6.77 -16.15 -7.96
N TYR A 215 7.38 -16.96 -8.81
CA TYR A 215 8.53 -16.51 -9.61
C TYR A 215 8.18 -15.34 -10.54
N ARG A 216 7.02 -15.37 -11.17
CA ARG A 216 6.61 -14.30 -12.08
C ARG A 216 6.27 -13.01 -11.36
N LEU A 217 5.59 -13.05 -10.20
CA LEU A 217 5.29 -11.86 -9.41
C LEU A 217 6.56 -11.12 -8.95
N ASN A 218 7.67 -11.83 -8.81
CA ASN A 218 8.95 -11.26 -8.39
C ASN A 218 9.87 -10.85 -9.55
N GLN A 219 9.38 -10.87 -10.79
CA GLN A 219 10.18 -10.41 -11.92
C GLN A 219 10.16 -8.89 -12.04
N PRO A 220 11.32 -8.25 -12.30
CA PRO A 220 11.43 -6.78 -12.32
C PRO A 220 10.66 -6.11 -13.46
N TRP A 221 10.26 -6.84 -14.49
CA TRP A 221 9.47 -6.30 -15.60
C TRP A 221 7.96 -6.29 -15.36
N MET A 222 7.48 -6.85 -14.26
CA MET A 222 6.04 -6.85 -13.93
C MET A 222 5.49 -5.44 -13.78
N ARG A 223 6.31 -4.51 -13.28
CA ARG A 223 5.96 -3.09 -13.10
C ARG A 223 7.08 -2.20 -13.61
N ALA A 224 7.21 -2.07 -14.93
CA ALA A 224 8.30 -1.32 -15.58
C ALA A 224 9.70 -1.86 -15.21
N ASP A 225 10.33 -1.27 -14.22
CA ASP A 225 11.66 -1.60 -13.69
C ASP A 225 11.61 -2.31 -12.32
N GLN A 226 10.42 -2.70 -11.86
CA GLN A 226 10.18 -3.24 -10.52
C GLN A 226 9.29 -4.48 -10.54
N CYS A 227 9.33 -5.25 -9.45
CA CYS A 227 8.33 -6.28 -9.19
C CYS A 227 6.95 -5.63 -8.94
N ALA A 228 5.88 -6.35 -9.24
CA ALA A 228 4.55 -5.92 -8.83
C ALA A 228 4.39 -6.12 -7.32
N PHE A 229 4.17 -5.03 -6.58
CA PHE A 229 3.86 -5.14 -5.16
C PHE A 229 2.47 -5.76 -4.99
N THR A 230 2.42 -7.04 -4.66
CA THR A 230 1.19 -7.81 -4.48
C THR A 230 1.01 -8.24 -3.04
N ASN A 231 -0.26 -8.35 -2.62
CA ASN A 231 -0.64 -8.87 -1.32
C ASN A 231 -1.69 -9.96 -1.49
N VAL A 232 -1.59 -11.03 -0.70
CA VAL A 232 -2.55 -12.13 -0.64
C VAL A 232 -2.88 -12.40 0.82
N SER A 233 -4.13 -12.70 1.11
CA SER A 233 -4.58 -12.98 2.47
C SER A 233 -4.97 -14.44 2.66
N VAL A 234 -4.82 -14.94 3.88
CA VAL A 234 -5.32 -16.24 4.31
C VAL A 234 -6.38 -16.04 5.38
N PHE A 235 -7.42 -16.86 5.32
CA PHE A 235 -8.61 -16.73 6.12
C PHE A 235 -8.98 -18.06 6.80
N TYR A 236 -9.76 -17.99 7.88
CA TYR A 236 -10.42 -19.11 8.54
C TYR A 236 -11.89 -18.76 8.76
N HIS A 237 -12.68 -19.69 9.28
CA HIS A 237 -14.13 -19.66 9.26
C HIS A 237 -14.78 -18.28 9.45
N PRO A 238 -14.60 -17.51 10.55
CA PRO A 238 -15.35 -16.26 10.72
C PRO A 238 -15.09 -15.22 9.65
N TYR A 239 -13.85 -15.12 9.18
CA TYR A 239 -13.49 -14.22 8.07
C TYR A 239 -13.93 -14.80 6.73
N PHE A 240 -13.80 -16.12 6.55
CA PHE A 240 -14.21 -16.78 5.33
C PHE A 240 -15.70 -16.61 5.07
N GLU A 241 -16.53 -16.86 6.08
CA GLU A 241 -17.97 -16.65 6.03
C GLU A 241 -18.32 -15.17 5.74
N ALA A 242 -17.68 -14.23 6.45
CA ALA A 242 -17.94 -12.80 6.28
C ALA A 242 -17.62 -12.29 4.87
N ILE A 243 -16.58 -12.84 4.22
CA ILE A 243 -16.13 -12.39 2.90
C ILE A 243 -16.78 -13.20 1.78
N PHE A 244 -16.91 -14.50 1.94
CA PHE A 244 -17.26 -15.46 0.90
C PHE A 244 -18.58 -16.18 1.12
N GLY A 245 -19.27 -15.96 2.24
CA GLY A 245 -20.53 -16.66 2.57
C GLY A 245 -21.62 -16.54 1.50
N GLY A 246 -21.65 -15.43 0.76
CA GLY A 246 -22.55 -15.22 -0.38
C GLY A 246 -21.86 -15.29 -1.76
N ALA A 247 -20.59 -15.68 -1.82
CA ALA A 247 -19.85 -15.72 -3.07
C ALA A 247 -20.22 -16.97 -3.88
N VAL A 248 -20.48 -16.77 -5.19
CA VAL A 248 -20.82 -17.83 -6.13
C VAL A 248 -19.62 -18.07 -7.04
N LEU A 249 -19.24 -19.33 -7.20
CA LEU A 249 -18.20 -19.79 -8.12
C LEU A 249 -18.71 -19.82 -9.59
N PRO A 250 -17.82 -19.89 -10.59
CA PRO A 250 -18.23 -19.86 -12.01
C PRO A 250 -19.17 -20.97 -12.44
N ASP A 251 -19.21 -22.10 -11.73
CA ASP A 251 -20.12 -23.22 -11.98
C ASP A 251 -21.50 -23.05 -11.31
N GLY A 252 -21.70 -21.96 -10.55
CA GLY A 252 -22.94 -21.67 -9.84
C GLY A 252 -23.01 -22.22 -8.42
N SER A 253 -22.01 -22.96 -7.93
CA SER A 253 -21.93 -23.42 -6.55
C SER A 253 -21.56 -22.30 -5.59
N PHE A 254 -21.84 -22.46 -4.31
CA PHE A 254 -21.44 -21.47 -3.31
C PHE A 254 -20.02 -21.77 -2.79
N MET A 255 -19.18 -20.74 -2.72
CA MET A 255 -17.79 -20.88 -2.26
C MET A 255 -17.71 -21.38 -0.81
N ILE A 256 -18.68 -21.02 0.02
CA ILE A 256 -18.75 -21.45 1.43
C ILE A 256 -18.91 -22.97 1.57
N ASP A 257 -19.54 -23.66 0.61
CA ASP A 257 -19.73 -25.10 0.64
C ASP A 257 -18.41 -25.88 0.57
N TYR A 258 -17.34 -25.23 0.14
CA TYR A 258 -16.00 -25.80 -0.01
C TYR A 258 -14.96 -25.17 0.94
N GLU A 259 -15.42 -24.57 2.03
CA GLU A 259 -14.55 -23.85 2.96
C GLU A 259 -13.38 -24.69 3.46
N GLU A 260 -13.65 -25.94 3.89
CA GLU A 260 -12.61 -26.83 4.45
C GLU A 260 -11.52 -27.14 3.43
N GLU A 261 -11.89 -27.42 2.18
CA GLU A 261 -10.96 -27.69 1.08
C GLU A 261 -10.15 -26.47 0.70
N ILE A 262 -10.78 -25.30 0.70
CA ILE A 262 -10.11 -24.02 0.41
C ILE A 262 -9.11 -23.67 1.52
N ILE A 263 -9.49 -23.87 2.79
CA ILE A 263 -8.57 -23.68 3.94
C ILE A 263 -7.41 -24.67 3.85
N GLN A 264 -7.64 -25.92 3.46
CA GLN A 264 -6.55 -26.87 3.25
C GLN A 264 -5.65 -26.44 2.09
N PHE A 265 -6.22 -25.96 0.99
CA PHE A 265 -5.44 -25.43 -0.15
C PHE A 265 -4.62 -24.18 0.25
N GLN A 266 -5.14 -23.31 1.13
CA GLN A 266 -4.36 -22.22 1.71
C GLN A 266 -3.11 -22.72 2.44
N LYS A 267 -3.27 -23.77 3.26
CA LYS A 267 -2.14 -24.38 3.98
C LYS A 267 -1.11 -24.95 3.01
N ASP A 268 -1.55 -25.59 1.95
CA ASP A 268 -0.69 -26.15 0.92
C ASP A 268 0.04 -25.04 0.14
N PHE A 269 -0.66 -23.95 -0.20
CA PHE A 269 -0.07 -22.77 -0.83
C PHE A 269 1.07 -22.20 0.02
N ILE A 270 0.87 -22.04 1.32
CA ILE A 270 1.89 -21.56 2.26
C ILE A 270 3.06 -22.54 2.38
N ASN A 271 2.80 -23.85 2.36
CA ASN A 271 3.84 -24.86 2.37
C ASN A 271 4.75 -24.79 1.13
N VAL A 272 4.17 -24.51 -0.06
CA VAL A 272 4.95 -24.30 -1.28
C VAL A 272 5.80 -23.03 -1.17
N ILE A 273 5.23 -21.94 -0.65
CA ILE A 273 5.98 -20.71 -0.42
C ILE A 273 7.17 -20.94 0.51
N ASN A 274 6.99 -21.65 1.62
CA ASN A 274 8.05 -21.95 2.56
C ASN A 274 9.16 -22.82 1.92
N LYS A 275 8.79 -23.78 1.07
CA LYS A 275 9.78 -24.55 0.27
C LYS A 275 10.59 -23.66 -0.66
N ILE A 276 9.94 -22.71 -1.35
CA ILE A 276 10.62 -21.78 -2.25
C ILE A 276 11.55 -20.85 -1.47
N ARG A 277 11.11 -20.32 -0.32
CA ARG A 277 11.91 -19.42 0.52
C ARG A 277 13.17 -20.05 1.09
N LYS A 278 13.18 -21.35 1.28
CA LYS A 278 14.37 -22.07 1.70
C LYS A 278 15.54 -21.89 0.74
N ASP A 279 15.25 -21.84 -0.56
CA ASP A 279 16.26 -21.78 -1.61
C ASP A 279 16.39 -20.40 -2.25
N ASN A 280 15.34 -19.55 -2.14
CA ASN A 280 15.27 -18.27 -2.84
C ASN A 280 14.63 -17.20 -1.96
N VAL A 281 15.31 -16.07 -1.79
CA VAL A 281 14.73 -14.88 -1.16
C VAL A 281 13.83 -14.18 -2.19
N PHE A 282 12.58 -13.94 -1.82
CA PHE A 282 11.64 -13.17 -2.63
C PHE A 282 10.72 -12.33 -1.72
N THR A 283 10.16 -11.26 -2.28
CA THR A 283 9.37 -10.28 -1.53
C THR A 283 7.87 -10.49 -1.70
N PHE A 284 7.43 -10.83 -2.90
CA PHE A 284 6.00 -10.85 -3.25
C PHE A 284 5.45 -12.25 -3.55
N PRO A 285 4.19 -12.49 -3.22
CA PRO A 285 3.26 -11.61 -2.53
C PRO A 285 3.61 -11.42 -1.05
N VAL A 286 3.28 -10.25 -0.51
CA VAL A 286 3.17 -10.08 0.94
C VAL A 286 1.95 -10.88 1.40
N LEU A 287 2.11 -11.67 2.45
CA LEU A 287 1.05 -12.53 2.98
C LEU A 287 0.47 -11.93 4.26
N THR A 288 -0.84 -11.88 4.35
CA THR A 288 -1.56 -11.41 5.55
C THR A 288 -2.36 -12.55 6.16
N ALA A 289 -2.13 -12.83 7.45
CA ALA A 289 -2.99 -13.71 8.24
C ALA A 289 -3.91 -12.84 9.10
N SER A 290 -5.22 -12.92 8.84
CA SER A 290 -6.24 -12.19 9.61
C SER A 290 -6.72 -13.06 10.76
N LEU A 291 -6.55 -12.58 12.00
CA LEU A 291 -6.86 -13.29 13.23
C LEU A 291 -7.90 -12.51 14.04
N LEU A 292 -9.00 -13.17 14.37
CA LEU A 292 -10.04 -12.61 15.23
C LEU A 292 -9.66 -12.82 16.70
N TYR A 293 -9.60 -11.73 17.48
CA TYR A 293 -9.24 -11.75 18.89
C TYR A 293 -10.37 -11.16 19.72
N GLN A 294 -11.01 -11.99 20.53
CA GLN A 294 -12.15 -11.60 21.36
C GLN A 294 -12.02 -12.24 22.74
N ASN A 295 -12.48 -11.52 23.78
CA ASN A 295 -12.43 -12.03 25.16
C ASN A 295 -11.04 -12.54 25.59
N GLU A 296 -10.00 -11.76 25.23
CA GLU A 296 -8.59 -12.00 25.58
C GLU A 296 -7.99 -13.29 24.97
N LYS A 297 -8.59 -13.85 23.93
CA LYS A 297 -8.08 -15.03 23.21
C LYS A 297 -8.37 -14.98 21.72
N PHE A 298 -7.65 -15.75 20.93
CA PHE A 298 -7.99 -15.97 19.53
C PHE A 298 -9.26 -16.83 19.43
N VAL A 299 -10.17 -16.45 18.54
CA VAL A 299 -11.42 -17.20 18.32
C VAL A 299 -11.14 -18.58 17.77
N ASP A 300 -10.14 -18.71 16.90
CA ASP A 300 -9.59 -19.99 16.45
C ASP A 300 -8.10 -20.05 16.85
N GLU A 301 -7.83 -20.73 17.97
CA GLU A 301 -6.48 -20.92 18.49
C GLU A 301 -5.64 -21.84 17.60
N ASP A 302 -6.25 -22.83 16.95
CA ASP A 302 -5.55 -23.79 16.10
C ASP A 302 -5.07 -23.12 14.80
N PHE A 303 -5.90 -22.26 14.19
CA PHE A 303 -5.49 -21.48 13.04
C PHE A 303 -4.39 -20.45 13.40
N ALA A 304 -4.55 -19.75 14.52
CA ALA A 304 -3.55 -18.80 15.00
C ALA A 304 -2.21 -19.49 15.27
N LYS A 305 -2.24 -20.67 15.91
CA LYS A 305 -1.05 -21.51 16.14
C LYS A 305 -0.41 -21.97 14.84
N TRP A 306 -1.21 -22.48 13.88
CA TRP A 306 -0.73 -22.86 12.57
C TRP A 306 -0.04 -21.70 11.86
N ALA A 307 -0.66 -20.50 11.85
CA ALA A 307 -0.08 -19.33 11.20
C ALA A 307 1.26 -18.90 11.84
N CYS A 308 1.36 -18.97 13.17
CA CYS A 308 2.62 -18.71 13.88
C CYS A 308 3.69 -19.77 13.55
N GLU A 309 3.32 -21.05 13.53
CA GLU A 309 4.24 -22.14 13.18
C GLU A 309 4.72 -22.03 11.73
N ALA A 310 3.82 -21.75 10.79
CA ALA A 310 4.16 -21.53 9.37
C ALA A 310 5.08 -20.34 9.17
N SER A 311 4.99 -19.31 10.02
CA SER A 311 5.81 -18.10 9.98
C SER A 311 7.12 -18.19 10.75
N ARG A 312 7.33 -19.23 11.56
CA ARG A 312 8.45 -19.34 12.50
C ARG A 312 9.82 -19.32 11.83
N GLU A 313 9.97 -19.97 10.71
CA GLU A 313 11.27 -20.10 10.03
C GLU A 313 11.58 -18.89 9.15
N TRP A 314 10.59 -18.38 8.42
CA TRP A 314 10.79 -17.39 7.35
C TRP A 314 10.07 -16.06 7.55
N ASN A 315 9.34 -15.90 8.68
CA ASN A 315 8.56 -14.69 8.96
C ASN A 315 7.66 -14.29 7.76
N ILE A 316 6.85 -15.22 7.28
CA ILE A 316 6.11 -15.07 6.03
C ILE A 316 4.86 -14.21 6.15
N PHE A 317 4.25 -14.11 7.34
CA PHE A 317 3.00 -13.40 7.54
C PHE A 317 3.16 -12.03 8.18
N ASN A 318 2.40 -11.08 7.66
CA ASN A 318 1.93 -9.94 8.43
C ASN A 318 0.66 -10.38 9.18
N PHE A 319 0.71 -10.33 10.51
CA PHE A 319 -0.43 -10.67 11.35
C PHE A 319 -1.33 -9.44 11.51
N PHE A 320 -2.60 -9.58 11.16
CA PHE A 320 -3.64 -8.60 11.40
C PHE A 320 -4.60 -9.15 12.44
N THR A 321 -4.76 -8.45 13.56
CA THR A 321 -5.62 -8.87 14.67
C THR A 321 -6.68 -7.81 14.91
N ASP A 322 -7.94 -8.20 14.92
CA ASP A 322 -9.07 -7.32 15.23
C ASP A 322 -10.10 -8.05 16.11
N SER A 323 -10.98 -7.30 16.74
CA SER A 323 -12.09 -7.82 17.54
C SER A 323 -13.36 -8.10 16.72
N SER A 324 -13.36 -7.74 15.44
CA SER A 324 -14.50 -7.91 14.53
C SER A 324 -14.04 -8.38 13.16
N VAL A 325 -14.81 -9.28 12.54
CA VAL A 325 -14.65 -9.71 11.16
C VAL A 325 -14.92 -8.60 10.15
N ASN A 326 -15.54 -7.50 10.59
CA ASN A 326 -15.84 -6.36 9.74
C ASN A 326 -14.60 -5.57 9.30
N SER A 327 -13.45 -5.87 9.89
CA SER A 327 -12.18 -5.25 9.55
C SER A 327 -11.26 -6.25 8.88
N LEU A 328 -10.73 -5.86 7.73
CA LEU A 328 -9.69 -6.60 7.02
C LEU A 328 -8.49 -5.71 6.76
N SER A 329 -7.32 -6.30 6.78
CA SER A 329 -6.11 -5.66 6.31
C SER A 329 -5.84 -6.10 4.88
N ASN A 330 -5.95 -5.14 3.97
CA ASN A 330 -5.55 -5.31 2.58
C ASN A 330 -4.24 -4.57 2.35
N CYS A 331 -3.40 -5.10 1.46
CA CYS A 331 -2.11 -4.50 1.16
C CYS A 331 -1.14 -4.54 2.36
N CYS A 332 -0.42 -3.49 2.63
CA CYS A 332 0.54 -3.47 3.72
C CYS A 332 -0.05 -3.17 5.10
N ARG A 333 -1.27 -2.72 5.25
CA ARG A 333 -2.01 -2.48 6.52
C ARG A 333 -3.26 -1.63 6.31
N LEU A 334 -3.78 -1.55 5.08
CA LEU A 334 -5.02 -0.84 4.80
C LEU A 334 -6.16 -1.57 5.53
N LYS A 335 -6.62 -0.99 6.62
CA LYS A 335 -7.80 -1.46 7.33
C LYS A 335 -9.05 -1.04 6.57
N SER A 336 -9.83 -1.99 6.12
CA SER A 336 -11.13 -1.77 5.49
C SER A 336 -12.22 -2.16 6.48
N ASP A 337 -13.23 -1.30 6.64
CA ASP A 337 -14.41 -1.62 7.44
C ASP A 337 -15.52 -2.08 6.50
N ILE A 338 -16.05 -3.27 6.74
CA ILE A 338 -17.05 -3.91 5.89
C ILE A 338 -18.46 -3.32 6.13
N THR A 339 -18.70 -2.66 7.29
CA THR A 339 -20.07 -2.44 7.77
C THR A 339 -20.82 -1.22 7.25
N ASP A 340 -20.16 -0.17 6.77
CA ASP A 340 -20.86 1.10 6.74
C ASP A 340 -21.28 1.70 5.39
N LEU A 341 -20.64 1.41 4.29
CA LEU A 341 -20.97 2.06 3.02
C LEU A 341 -21.14 1.13 1.82
N TYR A 342 -20.76 -0.14 1.96
CA TYR A 342 -20.58 -1.03 0.80
C TYR A 342 -21.54 -2.21 0.79
N PHE A 343 -22.60 -2.12 1.57
CA PHE A 343 -23.56 -3.21 1.86
C PHE A 343 -24.55 -3.53 0.72
N ASN A 344 -24.47 -2.89 -0.42
CA ASN A 344 -25.41 -3.13 -1.52
C ASN A 344 -24.88 -4.05 -2.63
N SER A 345 -23.72 -4.67 -2.46
CA SER A 345 -23.29 -5.74 -3.35
C SER A 345 -23.52 -7.09 -2.67
N ILE A 346 -24.32 -7.92 -3.28
CA ILE A 346 -24.50 -9.32 -2.89
C ILE A 346 -23.12 -9.99 -2.91
N GLY A 347 -22.65 -10.45 -1.73
CA GLY A 347 -21.29 -10.97 -1.56
C GLY A 347 -20.34 -9.96 -0.92
N GLY A 348 -20.81 -9.27 0.13
CA GLY A 348 -20.19 -8.17 0.84
C GLY A 348 -18.70 -8.31 1.06
N THR A 349 -17.94 -7.22 0.84
CA THR A 349 -16.53 -7.47 0.83
C THR A 349 -15.67 -6.22 1.04
N ALA A 350 -14.56 -6.44 1.70
CA ALA A 350 -13.37 -5.62 1.64
C ALA A 350 -12.67 -5.69 0.25
N LEU A 351 -13.39 -6.03 -0.80
CA LEU A 351 -12.94 -6.06 -2.18
C LEU A 351 -13.31 -4.76 -2.88
N LYS A 352 -12.58 -4.38 -3.91
CA LYS A 352 -12.71 -3.10 -4.64
C LYS A 352 -12.56 -1.86 -3.75
N VAL A 353 -11.75 -1.96 -2.71
CA VAL A 353 -11.42 -0.88 -1.78
C VAL A 353 -9.94 -0.53 -1.88
N GLY A 354 -9.59 0.65 -1.38
CA GLY A 354 -8.20 1.07 -1.41
C GLY A 354 -7.99 2.48 -0.85
N SER A 355 -6.80 3.00 -1.07
CA SER A 355 -6.43 4.36 -0.69
C SER A 355 -6.11 5.20 -1.92
N VAL A 356 -6.69 6.39 -1.97
CA VAL A 356 -6.32 7.38 -3.00
C VAL A 356 -4.90 7.85 -2.78
N LYS A 357 -4.54 8.14 -1.53
CA LYS A 357 -3.19 8.58 -1.16
C LYS A 357 -2.97 8.46 0.35
N VAL A 358 -1.70 8.28 0.72
CA VAL A 358 -1.25 8.28 2.11
C VAL A 358 -0.39 9.51 2.36
N CYS A 359 -0.68 10.25 3.42
CA CYS A 359 0.18 11.31 3.94
C CYS A 359 0.49 11.02 5.42
N THR A 360 1.76 10.94 5.77
CA THR A 360 2.21 10.51 7.09
C THR A 360 2.63 11.67 7.96
N LEU A 361 2.15 11.69 9.20
CA LEU A 361 2.56 12.60 10.26
C LEU A 361 3.89 12.12 10.85
N ASN A 362 4.90 12.99 10.88
CA ASN A 362 6.17 12.70 11.54
C ASN A 362 6.11 13.11 13.02
N LEU A 363 5.60 12.20 13.84
CA LEU A 363 5.39 12.44 15.28
C LEU A 363 6.71 12.65 16.03
N ALA A 364 7.77 11.97 15.63
CA ALA A 364 9.10 12.13 16.20
C ALA A 364 9.64 13.55 16.00
N ARG A 365 9.52 14.08 14.77
CA ARG A 365 9.94 15.45 14.47
C ARG A 365 9.12 16.46 15.24
N LEU A 366 7.82 16.22 15.39
CA LEU A 366 6.94 17.07 16.17
C LEU A 366 7.34 17.06 17.66
N ALA A 367 7.66 15.89 18.23
CA ALA A 367 8.13 15.77 19.61
C ALA A 367 9.46 16.48 19.84
N TYR A 368 10.38 16.41 18.89
CA TYR A 368 11.66 17.12 18.98
C TYR A 368 11.49 18.66 19.04
N LYS A 369 10.45 19.20 18.39
CA LYS A 369 10.18 20.65 18.41
C LYS A 369 9.46 21.12 19.67
N ASN A 370 8.76 20.23 20.37
CA ASN A 370 7.92 20.56 21.51
C ASN A 370 8.49 20.01 22.80
N GLN A 371 8.49 20.83 23.86
CA GLN A 371 9.07 20.46 25.16
C GLN A 371 8.02 19.92 26.14
N ASP A 372 6.75 20.05 25.87
CA ASP A 372 5.65 19.58 26.73
C ASP A 372 4.48 19.00 25.93
N GLU A 373 3.71 18.10 26.57
CA GLU A 373 2.57 17.42 25.96
C GLU A 373 1.51 18.36 25.40
N LYS A 374 1.26 19.49 26.08
CA LYS A 374 0.19 20.41 25.70
C LYS A 374 0.50 21.10 24.39
N SER A 375 1.69 21.67 24.25
CA SER A 375 2.14 22.29 23.00
C SER A 375 2.21 21.27 21.87
N TYR A 376 2.73 20.05 22.17
CA TYR A 376 2.74 18.94 21.23
C TYR A 376 1.36 18.60 20.68
N LEU A 377 0.35 18.43 21.53
CA LEU A 377 -1.00 18.07 21.13
C LEU A 377 -1.70 19.18 20.32
N VAL A 378 -1.40 20.45 20.60
CA VAL A 378 -1.90 21.58 19.81
C VAL A 378 -1.30 21.57 18.41
N GLU A 379 0.03 21.48 18.31
CA GLU A 379 0.69 21.40 17.00
C GLU A 379 0.34 20.12 16.22
N LEU A 380 0.10 18.99 16.92
CA LEU A 380 -0.37 17.75 16.30
C LEU A 380 -1.72 17.93 15.62
N LYS A 381 -2.64 18.66 16.27
CA LYS A 381 -3.93 18.98 15.65
C LYS A 381 -3.73 19.77 14.36
N ASP A 382 -2.96 20.85 14.40
CA ASP A 382 -2.70 21.72 13.26
C ASP A 382 -2.01 20.95 12.11
N LEU A 383 -1.03 20.10 12.44
CA LEU A 383 -0.33 19.25 11.48
C LEU A 383 -1.26 18.21 10.83
N THR A 384 -2.20 17.65 11.63
CA THR A 384 -3.21 16.72 11.12
C THR A 384 -4.18 17.43 10.16
N GLU A 385 -4.63 18.65 10.49
CA GLU A 385 -5.47 19.45 9.58
C GLU A 385 -4.76 19.72 8.26
N ASP A 386 -3.48 20.07 8.27
CA ASP A 386 -2.69 20.32 7.06
C ASP A 386 -2.45 19.05 6.25
N CYS A 387 -2.25 17.90 6.91
CA CYS A 387 -2.24 16.58 6.27
C CYS A 387 -3.55 16.29 5.52
N LEU A 388 -4.69 16.54 6.15
CA LEU A 388 -6.02 16.34 5.57
C LEU A 388 -6.27 17.24 4.36
N LYS A 389 -5.81 18.50 4.40
CA LYS A 389 -5.88 19.44 3.27
C LYS A 389 -5.08 18.96 2.06
N ILE A 390 -3.89 18.38 2.28
CA ILE A 390 -3.08 17.78 1.20
C ILE A 390 -3.82 16.59 0.57
N LEU A 391 -4.32 15.68 1.39
CA LEU A 391 -5.04 14.50 0.93
C LEU A 391 -6.29 14.87 0.12
N ASP A 392 -7.04 15.87 0.57
CA ASP A 392 -8.23 16.39 -0.13
C ASP A 392 -7.88 17.02 -1.50
N VAL A 393 -6.79 17.76 -1.57
CA VAL A 393 -6.28 18.32 -2.83
C VAL A 393 -5.81 17.22 -3.78
N VAL A 394 -5.04 16.26 -3.30
CA VAL A 394 -4.57 15.13 -4.13
C VAL A 394 -5.76 14.29 -4.62
N ARG A 395 -6.74 14.01 -3.75
CA ARG A 395 -7.99 13.32 -4.15
C ARG A 395 -8.69 14.06 -5.28
N SER A 396 -8.81 15.38 -5.19
CA SER A 396 -9.43 16.21 -6.24
C SER A 396 -8.67 16.14 -7.58
N ILE A 397 -7.34 16.09 -7.54
CA ILE A 397 -6.51 15.91 -8.76
C ILE A 397 -6.77 14.54 -9.38
N ILE A 398 -6.72 13.47 -8.57
CA ILE A 398 -6.94 12.09 -9.04
C ILE A 398 -8.36 11.90 -9.55
N LYS A 399 -9.38 12.41 -8.84
CA LYS A 399 -10.80 12.37 -9.27
C LYS A 399 -10.96 12.94 -10.69
N ARG A 400 -10.33 14.08 -10.95
CA ARG A 400 -10.32 14.68 -12.29
C ARG A 400 -9.66 13.76 -13.34
N ASN A 401 -8.56 13.09 -12.99
CA ASN A 401 -7.90 12.16 -13.90
C ASN A 401 -8.81 10.96 -14.22
N VAL A 402 -9.54 10.44 -13.22
CA VAL A 402 -10.55 9.39 -13.38
C VAL A 402 -11.67 9.85 -14.32
N GLU A 403 -12.26 11.02 -14.05
CA GLU A 403 -13.34 11.61 -14.87
C GLU A 403 -12.92 11.87 -16.33
N LYS A 404 -11.63 12.02 -16.60
CA LYS A 404 -11.07 12.20 -17.94
C LYS A 404 -10.59 10.90 -18.59
N GLY A 405 -10.85 9.75 -17.96
CA GLY A 405 -10.50 8.43 -18.50
C GLY A 405 -8.99 8.12 -18.50
N LEU A 406 -8.18 8.87 -17.73
CA LEU A 406 -6.73 8.62 -17.67
C LEU A 406 -6.36 7.39 -16.84
N LEU A 407 -7.29 6.86 -16.06
CA LEU A 407 -7.09 5.72 -15.18
C LEU A 407 -8.08 4.60 -15.55
N PRO A 408 -7.73 3.73 -16.51
CA PRO A 408 -8.63 2.70 -17.05
C PRO A 408 -9.17 1.71 -16.00
N ASN A 409 -8.41 1.43 -14.93
CA ASN A 409 -8.88 0.59 -13.83
C ASN A 409 -10.20 1.08 -13.21
N PHE A 410 -10.46 2.38 -13.21
CA PHE A 410 -11.76 2.95 -12.80
C PHE A 410 -12.78 2.92 -13.95
N THR A 411 -12.35 3.26 -15.16
CA THR A 411 -13.22 3.31 -16.33
C THR A 411 -13.87 1.95 -16.64
N TYR A 412 -13.11 0.87 -16.41
CA TYR A 412 -13.59 -0.51 -16.60
C TYR A 412 -14.26 -1.11 -15.34
N GLY A 413 -14.45 -0.33 -14.27
CA GLY A 413 -15.16 -0.78 -13.08
C GLY A 413 -14.42 -1.79 -12.21
N LEU A 414 -13.10 -1.95 -12.41
CA LEU A 414 -12.27 -2.80 -11.56
C LEU A 414 -12.12 -2.25 -10.14
N ILE A 415 -12.20 -0.93 -10.01
CA ILE A 415 -12.21 -0.19 -8.74
C ILE A 415 -13.26 0.93 -8.85
N ASP A 416 -13.97 1.19 -7.76
CA ASP A 416 -14.83 2.34 -7.60
C ASP A 416 -14.11 3.45 -6.82
N PHE A 417 -14.04 4.66 -7.39
CA PHE A 417 -13.34 5.78 -6.78
C PHE A 417 -13.99 6.23 -5.48
N GLU A 418 -15.31 6.16 -5.38
CA GLU A 418 -16.05 6.58 -4.18
C GLU A 418 -15.79 5.64 -2.99
N HIS A 419 -15.35 4.42 -3.24
CA HIS A 419 -14.98 3.43 -2.22
C HIS A 419 -13.52 3.58 -1.70
N LEU A 420 -12.80 4.62 -2.13
CA LEU A 420 -11.42 4.81 -1.72
C LEU A 420 -11.29 5.74 -0.53
N TYR A 421 -10.44 5.35 0.40
CA TYR A 421 -10.06 6.17 1.56
C TYR A 421 -9.03 7.24 1.19
N ASN A 422 -9.02 8.34 1.95
CA ASN A 422 -7.80 9.10 2.18
C ASN A 422 -7.15 8.57 3.46
N THR A 423 -5.83 8.36 3.47
CA THR A 423 -5.16 7.71 4.59
C THR A 423 -4.20 8.67 5.28
N VAL A 424 -4.42 8.86 6.59
CA VAL A 424 -3.47 9.54 7.47
C VAL A 424 -2.51 8.49 8.02
N GLY A 425 -1.26 8.55 7.60
CA GLY A 425 -0.20 7.71 8.13
C GLY A 425 0.35 8.26 9.44
N ILE A 426 0.84 7.40 10.30
CA ILE A 426 1.58 7.79 11.51
C ILE A 426 2.93 7.10 11.57
N ASN A 427 3.95 7.82 12.02
CA ASN A 427 5.31 7.30 12.23
C ASN A 427 5.99 8.01 13.40
N GLY A 428 6.88 7.29 14.11
CA GLY A 428 7.69 7.89 15.17
C GLY A 428 7.07 7.90 16.56
N ILE A 429 6.11 7.02 16.85
CA ILE A 429 5.52 6.88 18.20
C ILE A 429 6.59 6.54 19.24
N TYR A 430 7.48 5.58 18.94
CA TYR A 430 8.56 5.19 19.84
C TYR A 430 9.48 6.38 20.15
N GLU A 431 9.93 7.07 19.13
CA GLU A 431 10.79 8.23 19.25
C GLU A 431 10.11 9.37 20.02
N THR A 432 8.80 9.55 19.82
CA THR A 432 7.98 10.49 20.58
C THR A 432 8.00 10.14 22.08
N MET A 433 7.67 8.88 22.42
CA MET A 433 7.67 8.43 23.82
C MET A 433 9.05 8.54 24.46
N LYS A 434 10.10 8.24 23.70
CA LYS A 434 11.49 8.39 24.16
C LYS A 434 11.84 9.86 24.43
N THR A 435 11.43 10.78 23.56
CA THR A 435 11.69 12.22 23.70
C THR A 435 11.03 12.79 24.96
N PHE A 436 9.81 12.34 25.29
CA PHE A 436 9.12 12.74 26.52
C PHE A 436 9.55 11.97 27.76
N GLY A 437 10.55 11.05 27.65
CA GLY A 437 11.05 10.27 28.78
C GLY A 437 10.14 9.14 29.26
N TYR A 438 9.20 8.71 28.43
CA TYR A 438 8.22 7.63 28.70
C TYR A 438 8.72 6.24 28.31
N THR A 439 10.02 6.07 28.17
CA THR A 439 10.66 4.77 27.99
C THR A 439 11.72 4.52 29.04
N TYR A 440 12.04 3.26 29.34
CA TYR A 440 13.14 2.86 30.18
C TYR A 440 13.85 1.64 29.60
N LYS A 441 15.05 1.38 30.06
CA LYS A 441 15.82 0.19 29.72
C LYS A 441 15.90 -0.75 30.90
N ASP A 442 15.77 -2.05 30.66
CA ASP A 442 16.07 -3.10 31.64
C ASP A 442 17.59 -3.32 31.79
N GLU A 443 17.94 -4.25 32.67
CA GLU A 443 19.35 -4.63 32.94
C GLU A 443 20.04 -5.27 31.71
N PHE A 444 19.28 -5.76 30.74
CA PHE A 444 19.78 -6.34 29.47
C PHE A 444 19.86 -5.31 28.35
N GLY A 445 19.46 -4.07 28.58
CA GLY A 445 19.42 -3.00 27.57
C GLY A 445 18.19 -2.97 26.69
N ASN A 446 17.19 -3.85 26.92
CA ASN A 446 15.92 -3.81 26.22
C ASN A 446 15.13 -2.57 26.62
N THR A 447 14.42 -1.99 25.66
CA THR A 447 13.61 -0.78 25.88
C THR A 447 12.15 -1.13 26.07
N PHE A 448 11.54 -0.58 27.10
CA PHE A 448 10.13 -0.75 27.45
C PHE A 448 9.44 0.60 27.58
N TYR A 449 8.11 0.60 27.42
CA TYR A 449 7.26 1.75 27.68
C TYR A 449 6.88 1.81 29.16
N LYS A 450 6.83 3.03 29.70
CA LYS A 450 6.21 3.33 30.99
C LYS A 450 4.69 3.45 30.82
N ASP A 451 3.94 3.45 31.93
CA ASP A 451 2.48 3.59 31.89
C ASP A 451 2.04 4.93 31.27
N GLU A 452 2.79 6.01 31.54
CA GLU A 452 2.57 7.33 30.95
C GLU A 452 2.60 7.33 29.41
N ALA A 453 3.39 6.42 28.80
CA ALA A 453 3.43 6.26 27.35
C ALA A 453 2.08 5.82 26.76
N TYR A 454 1.39 4.92 27.46
CA TYR A 454 0.08 4.42 27.00
C TYR A 454 -0.98 5.52 27.10
N ASP A 455 -0.98 6.29 28.17
CA ASP A 455 -1.92 7.38 28.35
C ASP A 455 -1.65 8.53 27.39
N PHE A 456 -0.40 8.85 27.15
CA PHE A 456 -0.04 9.85 26.14
C PHE A 456 -0.34 9.38 24.72
N GLY A 457 -0.10 8.11 24.40
CA GLY A 457 -0.48 7.47 23.15
C GLY A 457 -1.97 7.61 22.88
N LYS A 458 -2.84 7.31 23.87
CA LYS A 458 -4.29 7.50 23.75
C LYS A 458 -4.67 8.95 23.45
N LYS A 459 -4.00 9.94 24.07
CA LYS A 459 -4.22 11.37 23.80
C LYS A 459 -3.84 11.72 22.35
N ILE A 460 -2.69 11.23 21.86
CA ILE A 460 -2.24 11.42 20.48
C ILE A 460 -3.30 10.90 19.49
N PHE A 461 -3.71 9.63 19.62
CA PHE A 461 -4.71 9.06 18.74
C PHE A 461 -6.05 9.77 18.82
N LYS A 462 -6.48 10.17 20.00
CA LYS A 462 -7.72 10.94 20.20
C LYS A 462 -7.69 12.28 19.49
N VAL A 463 -6.57 13.00 19.53
CA VAL A 463 -6.43 14.28 18.81
C VAL A 463 -6.50 14.07 17.31
N ILE A 464 -5.79 13.07 16.77
CA ILE A 464 -5.81 12.75 15.35
C ILE A 464 -7.23 12.37 14.92
N GLN A 465 -7.88 11.43 15.63
CA GLN A 465 -9.23 10.97 15.30
C GLN A 465 -10.26 12.11 15.35
N ASN A 466 -10.28 12.89 16.43
CA ASN A 466 -11.20 14.03 16.53
C ASN A 466 -11.01 15.05 15.39
N THR A 467 -9.76 15.26 14.95
CA THR A 467 -9.46 16.17 13.85
C THR A 467 -9.95 15.61 12.52
N ILE A 468 -9.77 14.30 12.29
CA ILE A 468 -10.32 13.60 11.13
C ILE A 468 -11.84 13.67 11.12
N ASP A 469 -12.50 13.33 12.22
CA ASP A 469 -13.96 13.31 12.33
C ASP A 469 -14.55 14.68 12.00
N ASN A 470 -13.97 15.76 12.55
CA ASN A 470 -14.39 17.12 12.26
C ASN A 470 -14.18 17.51 10.80
N PHE A 471 -13.06 17.11 10.20
CA PHE A 471 -12.78 17.42 8.79
C PHE A 471 -13.67 16.62 7.83
N ALA A 472 -14.07 15.41 8.22
CA ALA A 472 -14.88 14.51 7.41
C ALA A 472 -16.37 14.86 7.39
N LEU A 473 -16.87 15.75 8.27
CA LEU A 473 -18.30 16.09 8.39
C LEU A 473 -18.95 16.56 7.09
N ASP A 474 -18.18 17.20 6.21
CA ASP A 474 -18.64 17.77 4.93
C ASP A 474 -18.09 17.01 3.71
N LYS A 475 -17.52 15.81 3.90
CA LYS A 475 -16.90 15.01 2.84
C LYS A 475 -17.79 13.82 2.45
N ASP A 476 -17.73 13.49 1.17
CA ASP A 476 -18.37 12.33 0.54
C ASP A 476 -17.48 11.06 0.53
N TYR A 477 -16.37 11.08 1.28
CA TYR A 477 -15.40 9.99 1.36
C TYR A 477 -14.90 9.75 2.78
N LYS A 478 -14.42 8.56 3.05
CA LYS A 478 -13.87 8.18 4.36
C LYS A 478 -12.36 8.45 4.47
N ILE A 479 -11.93 8.63 5.71
CA ILE A 479 -10.53 8.84 6.06
C ILE A 479 -10.17 7.81 7.13
N ASN A 480 -9.08 7.08 6.91
CA ASN A 480 -8.57 6.12 7.89
C ASN A 480 -7.18 6.53 8.42
N ILE A 481 -6.78 5.90 9.53
CA ILE A 481 -5.46 6.05 10.13
C ILE A 481 -4.70 4.74 9.96
N GLU A 482 -3.43 4.82 9.55
CA GLU A 482 -2.57 3.66 9.42
C GLU A 482 -1.19 3.91 10.03
N GLN A 483 -0.65 2.88 10.68
CA GLN A 483 0.77 2.85 10.98
C GLN A 483 1.53 2.48 9.70
N VAL A 484 2.28 3.43 9.15
CA VAL A 484 3.03 3.22 7.92
C VAL A 484 4.45 2.77 8.24
N PRO A 485 4.95 1.68 7.64
CA PRO A 485 6.33 1.28 7.78
C PRO A 485 7.25 2.41 7.30
N LYS A 486 8.30 2.68 8.07
CA LYS A 486 9.32 3.65 7.65
C LYS A 486 10.01 3.09 6.41
N LYS A 487 9.76 3.70 5.24
CA LYS A 487 10.73 3.61 4.16
C LYS A 487 11.95 4.38 4.65
N VAL A 488 13.02 3.69 4.97
CA VAL A 488 14.31 4.34 5.21
C VAL A 488 14.65 5.01 3.89
N GLY A 489 14.70 6.34 3.89
CA GLY A 489 15.10 7.08 2.72
C GLY A 489 16.52 6.65 2.35
N THR A 490 16.64 6.09 1.21
CA THR A 490 17.92 5.91 0.51
C THR A 490 18.17 7.16 -0.29
#